data_e4ab75f48ad1f29f6ef8afefe35d8fe4
#
_entry.id   e4ab75f48ad1f29f6ef8afefe35d8fe4
#
_cell.length_a   1.000
_cell.length_b   1.000
_cell.length_c   1.000
_cell.angle_alpha   90.00
_cell.angle_beta   90.00
_cell.angle_gamma   90.00
#
_symmetry.space_group_name_H-M   'P 1'
#
loop_
_entity.id
_entity.type
_entity.pdbx_description
1 polymer ?
#
loop_
_entity_poly.entity_id
_entity_poly.type
_entity_poly.pdbx_seq_one_letter_code
_entity_poly.pdbx_strand_id
1 'polypeptide(L)'
;LNLLWGSPFALKASDLMLLGAISILLAVYVIVNMRAILAIFYNREVAQSLGIHVRFHYVVMVILIALVIAVAMKILGALLIDSLLVLPVLVASRFLASWKHGNGMKKLFAASSIAGFIISIAGFLLAVAFDLPPSASVALTAGILYIAFSIEGKK
;
A
#
# COMPACT_ATOMS: atom_id res chain seq x y z
N LEU A 1 -12.74 -5.66 -21.21
CA LEU A 1 -11.38 -6.20 -21.03
C LEU A 1 -10.35 -5.12 -20.66
N ASN A 2 -10.54 -3.85 -21.08
CA ASN A 2 -9.60 -2.74 -20.81
C ASN A 2 -9.49 -2.35 -19.33
N LEU A 3 -10.49 -2.68 -18.49
CA LEU A 3 -10.47 -2.38 -17.04
C LEU A 3 -9.50 -3.24 -16.25
N LEU A 4 -9.13 -4.43 -16.75
CA LEU A 4 -8.20 -5.33 -16.08
C LEU A 4 -6.74 -4.92 -16.27
N TRP A 5 -6.41 -4.39 -17.45
CA TRP A 5 -5.01 -4.08 -17.81
C TRP A 5 -4.63 -2.62 -17.59
N GLY A 6 -5.61 -1.74 -17.32
CA GLY A 6 -5.43 -0.31 -17.32
C GLY A 6 -5.09 0.21 -18.75
N SER A 7 -5.35 1.47 -18.98
CA SER A 7 -4.94 2.12 -20.22
C SER A 7 -4.05 3.31 -19.87
N PRO A 8 -2.74 3.10 -19.71
CA PRO A 8 -1.82 4.18 -19.36
C PRO A 8 -1.77 5.27 -20.43
N PHE A 9 -2.20 4.95 -21.66
CA PHE A 9 -2.27 5.91 -22.77
C PHE A 9 -3.55 6.79 -22.80
N ALA A 10 -4.56 6.47 -21.98
CA ALA A 10 -5.78 7.28 -21.87
C ALA A 10 -5.79 8.24 -20.66
N LEU A 11 -4.63 8.45 -20.05
CA LEU A 11 -4.46 9.29 -18.88
C LEU A 11 -4.68 10.77 -19.21
N LYS A 12 -5.71 11.35 -18.61
CA LYS A 12 -5.86 12.81 -18.58
C LYS A 12 -5.08 13.37 -17.37
N ALA A 13 -4.44 14.52 -17.54
CA ALA A 13 -3.75 15.21 -16.47
C ALA A 13 -4.66 15.45 -15.24
N SER A 14 -5.96 15.64 -15.49
CA SER A 14 -6.98 15.75 -14.42
C SER A 14 -7.09 14.49 -13.55
N ASP A 15 -6.96 13.28 -14.13
CA ASP A 15 -7.07 12.02 -13.38
C ASP A 15 -5.85 11.86 -12.44
N LEU A 16 -4.66 12.25 -12.90
CA LEU A 16 -3.44 12.26 -12.09
C LEU A 16 -3.49 13.28 -10.95
N MET A 17 -3.99 14.49 -11.22
CA MET A 17 -4.17 15.51 -10.19
C MET A 17 -5.16 15.05 -9.13
N LEU A 18 -6.27 14.43 -9.55
CA LEU A 18 -7.29 13.93 -8.64
C LEU A 18 -6.75 12.78 -7.77
N LEU A 19 -6.03 11.83 -8.36
CA LEU A 19 -5.37 10.76 -7.61
C LEU A 19 -4.35 11.33 -6.62
N GLY A 20 -3.52 12.26 -7.05
CA GLY A 20 -2.54 12.93 -6.19
C GLY A 20 -3.20 13.66 -5.03
N ALA A 21 -4.25 14.43 -5.28
CA ALA A 21 -4.96 15.16 -4.24
C ALA A 21 -5.60 14.23 -3.20
N ILE A 22 -6.28 13.16 -3.63
CA ILE A 22 -6.90 12.19 -2.71
C ILE A 22 -5.83 11.41 -1.94
N SER A 23 -4.72 11.04 -2.59
CA SER A 23 -3.61 10.33 -1.94
C SER A 23 -2.92 11.19 -0.88
N ILE A 24 -2.71 12.48 -1.16
CA ILE A 24 -2.17 13.44 -0.18
C ILE A 24 -3.14 13.61 0.98
N LEU A 25 -4.45 13.74 0.71
CA LEU A 25 -5.47 13.85 1.75
C LEU A 25 -5.47 12.62 2.66
N LEU A 26 -5.40 11.42 2.09
CA LEU A 26 -5.29 10.18 2.86
C LEU A 26 -4.02 10.14 3.69
N ALA A 27 -2.87 10.47 3.10
CA ALA A 27 -1.59 10.48 3.80
C ALA A 27 -1.58 11.46 4.97
N VAL A 28 -2.06 12.68 4.77
CA VAL A 28 -2.18 13.71 5.82
C VAL A 28 -3.12 13.22 6.92
N TYR A 29 -4.29 12.67 6.57
CA TYR A 29 -5.23 12.14 7.54
C TYR A 29 -4.60 11.03 8.39
N VAL A 30 -3.91 10.08 7.77
CA VAL A 30 -3.23 8.97 8.47
C VAL A 30 -2.12 9.48 9.38
N ILE A 31 -1.28 10.41 8.90
CA ILE A 31 -0.17 10.97 9.70
C ILE A 31 -0.71 11.73 10.92
N VAL A 32 -1.70 12.59 10.74
CA VAL A 32 -2.29 13.40 11.82
C VAL A 32 -2.98 12.50 12.86
N ASN A 33 -3.72 11.48 12.40
CA ASN A 33 -4.48 10.60 13.29
C ASN A 33 -3.77 9.26 13.58
N MET A 34 -2.47 9.16 13.35
CA MET A 34 -1.70 7.93 13.45
C MET A 34 -1.87 7.21 14.81
N ARG A 35 -1.94 8.00 15.90
CA ARG A 35 -2.13 7.43 17.25
C ARG A 35 -3.50 6.79 17.42
N ALA A 36 -4.55 7.46 16.97
CA ALA A 36 -5.93 6.95 17.04
C ALA A 36 -6.11 5.72 16.16
N ILE A 37 -5.58 5.78 14.93
CA ILE A 37 -5.63 4.68 13.97
C ILE A 37 -4.93 3.43 14.52
N LEU A 38 -3.72 3.58 15.04
CA LEU A 38 -2.98 2.45 15.64
C LEU A 38 -3.69 1.88 16.86
N ALA A 39 -4.27 2.72 17.73
CA ALA A 39 -5.04 2.27 18.88
C ALA A 39 -6.27 1.44 18.45
N ILE A 40 -6.96 1.88 17.40
CA ILE A 40 -8.13 1.17 16.84
C ILE A 40 -7.73 -0.20 16.27
N PHE A 41 -6.60 -0.28 15.55
CA PHE A 41 -6.11 -1.54 15.00
C PHE A 41 -5.58 -2.50 16.06
N TYR A 42 -5.07 -1.97 17.18
CA TYR A 42 -4.56 -2.80 18.25
C TYR A 42 -5.70 -3.42 19.10
N ASN A 43 -6.63 -2.60 19.55
CA ASN A 43 -7.84 -3.04 20.25
C ASN A 43 -8.91 -1.96 20.18
N ARG A 44 -10.02 -2.29 19.55
CA ARG A 44 -11.14 -1.38 19.33
C ARG A 44 -11.82 -0.96 20.65
N GLU A 45 -11.94 -1.85 21.61
CA GLU A 45 -12.57 -1.58 22.89
C GLU A 45 -11.72 -0.65 23.76
N VAL A 46 -10.40 -0.89 23.77
CA VAL A 46 -9.45 -0.01 24.45
C VAL A 46 -9.43 1.37 23.81
N ALA A 47 -9.49 1.47 22.49
CA ALA A 47 -9.56 2.76 21.82
C ALA A 47 -10.83 3.53 22.20
N GLN A 48 -11.97 2.87 22.33
CA GLN A 48 -13.22 3.48 22.79
C GLN A 48 -13.14 3.96 24.25
N SER A 49 -12.54 3.18 25.13
CA SER A 49 -12.37 3.57 26.55
C SER A 49 -11.42 4.76 26.74
N LEU A 50 -10.51 4.98 25.76
CA LEU A 50 -9.65 6.17 25.70
C LEU A 50 -10.35 7.41 25.10
N GLY A 51 -11.65 7.35 24.82
CA GLY A 51 -12.42 8.46 24.27
C GLY A 51 -12.25 8.66 22.76
N ILE A 52 -11.63 7.71 22.05
CA ILE A 52 -11.46 7.81 20.60
C ILE A 52 -12.78 7.45 19.90
N HIS A 53 -13.24 8.33 19.02
CA HIS A 53 -14.44 8.08 18.19
C HIS A 53 -14.13 7.06 17.08
N VAL A 54 -14.06 5.77 17.46
CA VAL A 54 -13.65 4.66 16.60
C VAL A 54 -14.47 4.61 15.32
N ARG A 55 -15.82 4.76 15.43
CA ARG A 55 -16.71 4.67 14.27
C ARG A 55 -16.42 5.77 13.25
N PHE A 56 -16.14 6.99 13.70
CA PHE A 56 -15.80 8.12 12.82
C PHE A 56 -14.50 7.86 12.06
N HIS A 57 -13.43 7.53 12.76
CA HIS A 57 -12.12 7.25 12.13
C HIS A 57 -12.19 6.06 11.18
N TYR A 58 -12.93 5.02 11.53
CA TYR A 58 -13.12 3.85 10.67
C TYR A 58 -13.84 4.22 9.37
N VAL A 59 -14.97 4.92 9.44
CA VAL A 59 -15.75 5.31 8.26
C VAL A 59 -14.93 6.25 7.36
N VAL A 60 -14.26 7.25 7.93
CA VAL A 60 -13.42 8.17 7.15
C VAL A 60 -12.29 7.43 6.44
N MET A 61 -11.60 6.52 7.13
CA MET A 61 -10.55 5.72 6.51
C MET A 61 -11.07 4.86 5.37
N VAL A 62 -12.19 4.16 5.57
CA VAL A 62 -12.77 3.29 4.54
C VAL A 62 -13.15 4.10 3.29
N ILE A 63 -13.77 5.28 3.48
CA ILE A 63 -14.15 6.15 2.37
C ILE A 63 -12.90 6.64 1.62
N LEU A 64 -11.89 7.12 2.33
CA LEU A 64 -10.65 7.63 1.70
C LEU A 64 -9.90 6.52 0.95
N ILE A 65 -9.77 5.34 1.53
CA ILE A 65 -9.14 4.19 0.87
C ILE A 65 -9.94 3.77 -0.37
N ALA A 66 -11.27 3.68 -0.26
CA ALA A 66 -12.12 3.33 -1.39
C ALA A 66 -12.00 4.32 -2.55
N LEU A 67 -11.93 5.63 -2.25
CA LEU A 67 -11.72 6.67 -3.26
C LEU A 67 -10.36 6.53 -3.96
N VAL A 68 -9.28 6.32 -3.18
CA VAL A 68 -7.95 6.10 -3.76
C VAL A 68 -7.95 4.88 -4.67
N ILE A 69 -8.50 3.75 -4.20
CA ILE A 69 -8.57 2.51 -4.99
C ILE A 69 -9.38 2.72 -6.26
N ALA A 70 -10.57 3.34 -6.16
CA ALA A 70 -11.44 3.55 -7.32
C ALA A 70 -10.77 4.39 -8.42
N VAL A 71 -10.10 5.48 -8.06
CA VAL A 71 -9.38 6.32 -9.02
C VAL A 71 -8.13 5.60 -9.55
N ALA A 72 -7.39 4.94 -8.68
CA ALA A 72 -6.19 4.21 -9.05
C ALA A 72 -6.51 3.02 -9.98
N MET A 73 -7.61 2.27 -9.75
CA MET A 73 -8.04 1.19 -10.64
C MET A 73 -8.32 1.67 -12.07
N LYS A 74 -8.90 2.85 -12.20
CA LYS A 74 -9.16 3.44 -13.53
C LYS A 74 -7.85 3.72 -14.30
N ILE A 75 -6.79 4.08 -13.57
CA ILE A 75 -5.50 4.50 -14.13
C ILE A 75 -4.57 3.30 -14.35
N LEU A 76 -4.38 2.52 -13.30
CA LEU A 76 -3.34 1.49 -13.21
C LEU A 76 -3.86 0.07 -13.54
N GLY A 77 -5.17 -0.12 -13.50
CA GLY A 77 -5.80 -1.43 -13.62
C GLY A 77 -5.87 -2.17 -12.28
N ALA A 78 -6.78 -3.14 -12.19
CA ALA A 78 -7.05 -3.89 -10.97
C ALA A 78 -5.86 -4.73 -10.51
N LEU A 79 -5.19 -5.42 -11.44
CA LEU A 79 -4.08 -6.33 -11.12
C LEU A 79 -2.90 -5.65 -10.44
N LEU A 80 -2.57 -4.41 -10.86
CA LEU A 80 -1.47 -3.66 -10.27
C LEU A 80 -1.81 -3.21 -8.86
N ILE A 81 -3.05 -2.78 -8.63
CA ILE A 81 -3.51 -2.32 -7.32
C ILE A 81 -3.54 -3.47 -6.34
N ASP A 82 -4.10 -4.63 -6.71
CA ASP A 82 -4.12 -5.80 -5.85
C ASP A 82 -2.70 -6.22 -5.41
N SER A 83 -1.76 -6.18 -6.36
CA SER A 83 -0.35 -6.45 -6.06
C SER A 83 0.25 -5.44 -5.09
N LEU A 84 -0.01 -4.14 -5.29
CA LEU A 84 0.52 -3.07 -4.44
C LEU A 84 -0.14 -3.00 -3.06
N LEU A 85 -1.37 -3.49 -2.90
CA LEU A 85 -2.02 -3.53 -1.59
C LEU A 85 -1.49 -4.64 -0.70
N VAL A 86 -1.23 -5.81 -1.26
CA VAL A 86 -0.91 -7.01 -0.47
C VAL A 86 0.59 -7.25 -0.35
N LEU A 87 1.32 -7.20 -1.47
CA LEU A 87 2.72 -7.64 -1.51
C LEU A 87 3.68 -6.79 -0.67
N PRO A 88 3.59 -5.46 -0.62
CA PRO A 88 4.49 -4.65 0.23
C PRO A 88 4.37 -4.98 1.71
N VAL A 89 3.16 -5.25 2.19
CA VAL A 89 2.93 -5.62 3.60
C VAL A 89 3.53 -6.99 3.90
N LEU A 90 3.39 -7.95 2.98
CA LEU A 90 4.00 -9.28 3.12
C LEU A 90 5.52 -9.21 3.12
N VAL A 91 6.12 -8.44 2.22
CA VAL A 91 7.57 -8.21 2.17
C VAL A 91 8.07 -7.57 3.46
N ALA A 92 7.41 -6.50 3.91
CA ALA A 92 7.77 -5.79 5.14
C ALA A 92 7.64 -6.68 6.39
N SER A 93 6.59 -7.52 6.45
CA SER A 93 6.40 -8.43 7.58
C SER A 93 7.50 -9.47 7.68
N ARG A 94 7.98 -9.99 6.54
CA ARG A 94 9.11 -10.94 6.48
C ARG A 94 10.43 -10.26 6.84
N PHE A 95 10.68 -9.08 6.31
CA PHE A 95 11.86 -8.29 6.64
C PHE A 95 11.96 -7.99 8.13
N LEU A 96 10.86 -7.56 8.77
CA LEU A 96 10.83 -7.27 10.19
C LEU A 96 10.92 -8.53 11.07
N ALA A 97 10.38 -9.66 10.61
CA ALA A 97 10.50 -10.94 11.32
C ALA A 97 11.96 -11.44 11.36
N SER A 98 12.75 -11.16 10.32
CA SER A 98 14.19 -11.46 10.28
C SER A 98 15.01 -10.58 11.23
N TRP A 99 14.54 -9.37 11.51
CA TRP A 99 15.18 -8.46 12.47
C TRP A 99 14.59 -8.66 13.87
N LYS A 100 15.34 -9.22 14.79
CA LYS A 100 15.00 -9.53 16.20
C LYS A 100 14.58 -8.31 17.07
N HIS A 101 14.30 -7.16 16.50
CA HIS A 101 13.91 -5.95 17.23
C HIS A 101 12.40 -5.72 17.12
N GLY A 102 11.70 -6.00 18.20
CA GLY A 102 10.31 -5.67 18.54
C GLY A 102 9.39 -5.18 17.40
N ASN A 103 8.51 -6.06 16.93
CA ASN A 103 7.53 -5.81 15.86
C ASN A 103 6.44 -4.82 16.31
N GLY A 104 6.77 -3.54 16.40
CA GLY A 104 5.76 -2.51 16.64
C GLY A 104 4.95 -2.24 15.35
N MET A 105 3.62 -2.14 15.47
CA MET A 105 2.72 -1.81 14.36
C MET A 105 3.19 -0.58 13.55
N LYS A 106 3.77 0.43 14.21
CA LYS A 106 4.35 1.61 13.55
C LYS A 106 5.50 1.28 12.61
N LYS A 107 6.37 0.35 13.03
CA LYS A 107 7.52 -0.09 12.20
C LYS A 107 7.03 -0.87 11.00
N LEU A 108 6.03 -1.73 11.18
CA LEU A 108 5.42 -2.46 10.07
C LEU A 108 4.78 -1.51 9.05
N PHE A 109 4.05 -0.49 9.52
CA PHE A 109 3.42 0.50 8.67
C PHE A 109 4.46 1.30 7.87
N ALA A 110 5.53 1.79 8.52
CA ALA A 110 6.60 2.50 7.85
C ALA A 110 7.36 1.60 6.87
N ALA A 111 7.70 0.38 7.28
CA ALA A 111 8.41 -0.57 6.43
C ALA A 111 7.60 -0.98 5.20
N SER A 112 6.27 -1.21 5.34
CA SER A 112 5.40 -1.54 4.20
C SER A 112 5.26 -0.38 3.23
N SER A 113 5.21 0.87 3.72
CA SER A 113 5.17 2.06 2.87
C SER A 113 6.47 2.22 2.06
N ILE A 114 7.63 2.03 2.71
CA ILE A 114 8.94 2.08 2.04
C ILE A 114 9.08 0.92 1.04
N ALA A 115 8.68 -0.30 1.43
CA ALA A 115 8.71 -1.47 0.55
C ALA A 115 7.83 -1.25 -0.69
N GLY A 116 6.61 -0.71 -0.52
CA GLY A 116 5.71 -0.38 -1.62
C GLY A 116 6.32 0.61 -2.60
N PHE A 117 6.99 1.66 -2.08
CA PHE A 117 7.67 2.64 -2.92
C PHE A 117 8.81 2.02 -3.72
N ILE A 118 9.66 1.22 -3.08
CA ILE A 118 10.79 0.54 -3.75
C ILE A 118 10.29 -0.45 -4.80
N ILE A 119 9.27 -1.27 -4.45
CA ILE A 119 8.68 -2.25 -5.37
C ILE A 119 8.07 -1.57 -6.59
N SER A 120 7.38 -0.44 -6.38
CA SER A 120 6.76 0.31 -7.49
C SER A 120 7.81 0.86 -8.45
N ILE A 121 8.87 1.49 -7.93
CA ILE A 121 9.93 2.03 -8.77
C ILE A 121 10.69 0.91 -9.50
N ALA A 122 11.12 -0.12 -8.78
CA ALA A 122 11.88 -1.22 -9.36
C ALA A 122 11.05 -1.99 -10.41
N GLY A 123 9.78 -2.29 -10.10
CA GLY A 123 8.88 -2.95 -11.03
C GLY A 123 8.58 -2.13 -12.28
N PHE A 124 8.43 -0.81 -12.13
CA PHE A 124 8.24 0.08 -13.27
C PHE A 124 9.48 0.17 -14.15
N LEU A 125 10.67 0.28 -13.57
CA LEU A 125 11.94 0.28 -14.32
C LEU A 125 12.14 -1.03 -15.09
N LEU A 126 11.81 -2.18 -14.48
CA LEU A 126 11.85 -3.47 -15.15
C LEU A 126 10.82 -3.55 -16.28
N ALA A 127 9.61 -3.00 -16.09
CA ALA A 127 8.61 -2.95 -17.14
C ALA A 127 9.12 -2.21 -18.39
N VAL A 128 9.75 -1.05 -18.17
CA VAL A 128 10.32 -0.23 -19.26
C VAL A 128 11.53 -0.92 -19.90
N ALA A 129 12.40 -1.56 -19.10
CA ALA A 129 13.64 -2.19 -19.62
C ALA A 129 13.35 -3.43 -20.46
N PHE A 130 12.31 -4.20 -20.13
CA PHE A 130 11.98 -5.47 -20.80
C PHE A 130 10.70 -5.42 -21.64
N ASP A 131 10.12 -4.23 -21.81
CA ASP A 131 8.85 -4.01 -22.53
C ASP A 131 7.69 -4.90 -22.02
N LEU A 132 7.63 -5.08 -20.69
CA LEU A 132 6.65 -5.92 -20.04
C LEU A 132 5.47 -5.08 -19.51
N PRO A 133 4.28 -5.70 -19.32
CA PRO A 133 3.16 -5.01 -18.67
C PRO A 133 3.54 -4.56 -17.26
N PRO A 134 3.32 -3.28 -16.89
CA PRO A 134 3.71 -2.74 -15.59
C PRO A 134 3.18 -3.54 -14.40
N SER A 135 1.93 -4.03 -14.50
CA SER A 135 1.31 -4.84 -13.45
C SER A 135 2.04 -6.16 -13.19
N ALA A 136 2.43 -6.86 -14.25
CA ALA A 136 3.16 -8.10 -14.14
C ALA A 136 4.57 -7.89 -13.56
N SER A 137 5.27 -6.84 -14.03
CA SER A 137 6.63 -6.52 -13.57
C SER A 137 6.67 -6.14 -12.09
N VAL A 138 5.72 -5.34 -11.62
CA VAL A 138 5.59 -4.96 -10.21
C VAL A 138 5.28 -6.19 -9.35
N ALA A 139 4.36 -7.06 -9.79
CA ALA A 139 4.01 -8.28 -9.07
C ALA A 139 5.21 -9.26 -8.99
N LEU A 140 5.95 -9.43 -10.09
CA LEU A 140 7.16 -10.25 -10.13
C LEU A 140 8.26 -9.71 -9.21
N THR A 141 8.51 -8.41 -9.24
CA THR A 141 9.50 -7.76 -8.37
C THR A 141 9.17 -7.97 -6.90
N ALA A 142 7.92 -7.77 -6.54
CA ALA A 142 7.46 -7.98 -5.17
C ALA A 142 7.53 -9.46 -4.75
N GLY A 143 7.18 -10.38 -5.65
CA GLY A 143 7.28 -11.82 -5.42
C GLY A 143 8.72 -12.29 -5.19
N ILE A 144 9.66 -11.81 -6.00
CA ILE A 144 11.09 -12.12 -5.86
C ILE A 144 11.61 -11.59 -4.51
N LEU A 145 11.29 -10.36 -4.15
CA LEU A 145 11.68 -9.79 -2.85
C LEU A 145 11.09 -10.57 -1.68
N TYR A 146 9.82 -10.98 -1.78
CA TYR A 146 9.18 -11.80 -0.76
C TYR A 146 9.90 -13.14 -0.55
N ILE A 147 10.24 -13.83 -1.65
CA ILE A 147 10.97 -15.11 -1.60
C ILE A 147 12.37 -14.89 -1.00
N ALA A 148 13.10 -13.86 -1.43
CA ALA A 148 14.43 -13.54 -0.93
C ALA A 148 14.43 -13.37 0.60
N PHE A 149 13.56 -12.53 1.14
CA PHE A 149 13.45 -12.32 2.59
C PHE A 149 12.84 -13.52 3.33
N SER A 150 12.05 -14.36 2.66
CA SER A 150 11.51 -15.59 3.27
C SER A 150 12.58 -16.67 3.48
N ILE A 151 13.60 -16.71 2.62
CA ILE A 151 14.73 -17.65 2.74
C ILE A 151 15.71 -17.19 3.84
N GLU A 152 15.99 -15.89 3.91
CA GLU A 152 16.88 -15.33 4.96
C GLU A 152 16.29 -15.46 6.37
N GLY A 153 14.99 -15.35 6.54
CA GLY A 153 14.32 -15.48 7.83
C GLY A 153 14.27 -16.91 8.40
N LYS A 154 14.79 -17.91 7.70
CA LYS A 154 14.91 -19.32 8.17
C LYS A 154 16.28 -19.66 8.77
N LYS A 155 17.23 -18.75 8.74
CA LYS A 155 18.52 -18.87 9.44
C LYS A 155 18.46 -18.14 10.78
#